data_bf53ec03d586c85fad0e6b8837d51ccb
#
_entry.id   bf53ec03d586c85fad0e6b8837d51ccb
#
_cell.length_a   1.000
_cell.length_b   1.000
_cell.length_c   1.000
_cell.angle_alpha   90.00
_cell.angle_beta   90.00
_cell.angle_gamma   90.00
#
_symmetry.space_group_name_H-M   'P 1'
#
loop_
_entity.id
_entity.type
_entity.pdbx_description
1 polymer ?
#
loop_
_entity_poly.entity_id
_entity_poly.type
_entity_poly.pdbx_seq_one_letter_code
_entity_poly.pdbx_strand_id
1 'polypeptide(L)'
;MEKKEINDRIKSLLVEDLFLADSVDEISGGAELGTDLGMDSVGFVELATLVGEVFGIKVADTDIGDGHFTSVDRLTEFVAARLH
;
A
#
# COMPACT_ATOMS: atom_id res chain seq x y z
N MET A 1 -3.50 -15.29 -4.54
CA MET A 1 -2.20 -14.65 -4.25
C MET A 1 -1.98 -14.69 -2.74
N GLU A 2 -0.81 -15.11 -2.33
CA GLU A 2 -0.49 -15.17 -0.91
C GLU A 2 -0.20 -13.79 -0.33
N LYS A 3 -0.45 -13.62 0.97
CA LYS A 3 -0.22 -12.33 1.64
C LYS A 3 1.22 -11.84 1.50
N LYS A 4 2.20 -12.75 1.53
CA LYS A 4 3.59 -12.38 1.34
C LYS A 4 3.83 -11.75 -0.03
N GLU A 5 3.23 -12.31 -1.06
CA GLU A 5 3.34 -11.77 -2.42
C GLU A 5 2.67 -10.40 -2.52
N ILE A 6 1.51 -10.24 -1.89
CA ILE A 6 0.81 -8.97 -1.86
C ILE A 6 1.66 -7.93 -1.15
N ASN A 7 2.21 -8.28 -0.01
CA ASN A 7 3.07 -7.40 0.79
C ASN A 7 4.28 -6.94 0.00
N ASP A 8 4.98 -7.88 -0.63
CA ASP A 8 6.16 -7.56 -1.45
C ASP A 8 5.79 -6.69 -2.64
N ARG A 9 4.65 -6.94 -3.26
CA ARG A 9 4.20 -6.15 -4.41
C ARG A 9 3.89 -4.71 -4.00
N ILE A 10 3.24 -4.54 -2.86
CA ILE A 10 2.95 -3.20 -2.34
C ILE A 10 4.26 -2.43 -2.07
N LYS A 11 5.24 -3.09 -1.45
CA LYS A 11 6.53 -2.45 -1.20
C LYS A 11 7.21 -2.03 -2.50
N SER A 12 7.11 -2.86 -3.53
CA SER A 12 7.65 -2.51 -4.85
C SER A 12 6.98 -1.26 -5.43
N LEU A 13 5.67 -1.14 -5.27
CA LEU A 13 4.95 0.06 -5.73
C LEU A 13 5.44 1.31 -5.00
N LEU A 14 5.68 1.21 -3.70
CA LEU A 14 6.17 2.33 -2.91
C LEU A 14 7.57 2.77 -3.33
N VAL A 15 8.40 1.85 -3.76
CA VAL A 15 9.77 2.16 -4.20
C VAL A 15 9.79 2.62 -5.65
N GLU A 16 9.18 1.85 -6.55
CA GLU A 16 9.33 2.07 -7.99
C GLU A 16 8.41 3.13 -8.56
N ASP A 17 7.21 3.27 -8.01
CA ASP A 17 6.23 4.20 -8.54
C ASP A 17 6.09 5.47 -7.70
N LEU A 18 6.23 5.35 -6.38
CA LEU A 18 6.04 6.49 -5.46
C LEU A 18 7.34 7.04 -4.88
N PHE A 19 8.46 6.37 -5.09
CA PHE A 19 9.80 6.82 -4.69
C PHE A 19 9.92 7.14 -3.20
N LEU A 20 9.23 6.39 -2.33
CA LEU A 20 9.28 6.60 -0.89
C LEU A 20 10.56 6.08 -0.24
N ALA A 21 11.24 5.16 -0.89
CA ALA A 21 12.49 4.58 -0.40
C ALA A 21 13.32 4.11 -1.59
N ASP A 22 14.61 3.87 -1.37
CA ASP A 22 15.50 3.41 -2.42
C ASP A 22 15.38 1.91 -2.69
N SER A 23 14.99 1.14 -1.69
CA SER A 23 14.80 -0.30 -1.86
C SER A 23 13.70 -0.81 -0.96
N VAL A 24 13.13 -1.97 -1.31
CA VAL A 24 12.06 -2.59 -0.54
C VAL A 24 12.52 -2.97 0.87
N ASP A 25 13.80 -3.22 1.05
CA ASP A 25 14.35 -3.59 2.35
C ASP A 25 14.29 -2.44 3.37
N GLU A 26 14.17 -1.20 2.90
CA GLU A 26 14.07 -0.04 3.77
C GLU A 26 12.66 0.15 4.33
N ILE A 27 11.68 -0.57 3.79
CA ILE A 27 10.29 -0.41 4.19
C ILE A 27 9.89 -1.53 5.14
N SER A 28 9.66 -1.17 6.40
CA SER A 28 9.10 -2.10 7.38
C SER A 28 7.60 -2.23 7.13
N GLY A 29 7.08 -3.45 7.17
CA GLY A 29 5.66 -3.69 6.96
C GLY A 29 4.76 -2.98 7.97
N GLY A 30 5.24 -2.82 9.20
CA GLY A 30 4.48 -2.15 10.25
C GLY A 30 4.68 -0.64 10.32
N ALA A 31 5.59 -0.08 9.53
CA ALA A 31 5.82 1.37 9.53
C ALA A 31 4.60 2.11 8.98
N GLU A 32 4.29 3.25 9.56
CA GLU A 32 3.19 4.09 9.09
C GLU A 32 3.64 4.88 7.87
N LEU A 33 2.89 4.75 6.77
CA LEU A 33 3.27 5.36 5.50
C LEU A 33 3.28 6.88 5.58
N GLY A 34 2.34 7.46 6.32
CA GLY A 34 2.25 8.91 6.46
C GLY A 34 3.30 9.48 7.40
N THR A 35 3.38 8.97 8.64
CA THR A 35 4.25 9.54 9.68
C THR A 35 5.68 9.06 9.59
N ASP A 36 5.89 7.78 9.32
CA ASP A 36 7.25 7.22 9.29
C ASP A 36 7.94 7.38 7.94
N LEU A 37 7.18 7.28 6.85
CA LEU A 37 7.74 7.38 5.50
C LEU A 37 7.44 8.73 4.82
N GLY A 38 6.64 9.57 5.45
CA GLY A 38 6.38 10.92 4.96
C GLY A 38 5.44 11.02 3.77
N MET A 39 4.59 10.03 3.56
CA MET A 39 3.63 10.07 2.45
C MET A 39 2.52 11.08 2.74
N ASP A 40 2.20 11.92 1.77
CA ASP A 40 1.12 12.91 1.90
C ASP A 40 -0.19 12.37 1.29
N SER A 41 -1.25 13.20 1.35
CA SER A 41 -2.56 12.80 0.85
C SER A 41 -2.57 12.49 -0.65
N VAL A 42 -1.75 13.19 -1.43
CA VAL A 42 -1.63 12.91 -2.86
C VAL A 42 -1.01 11.52 -3.07
N GLY A 43 0.00 11.19 -2.29
CA GLY A 43 0.63 9.87 -2.33
C GLY A 43 -0.34 8.75 -1.99
N PHE A 44 -1.20 8.96 -0.99
CA PHE A 44 -2.22 7.96 -0.64
C PHE A 44 -3.20 7.73 -1.77
N VAL A 45 -3.63 8.78 -2.45
CA VAL A 45 -4.54 8.67 -3.59
C VAL A 45 -3.86 7.92 -4.75
N GLU A 46 -2.60 8.24 -5.03
CA GLU A 46 -1.84 7.54 -6.05
C GLU A 46 -1.67 6.06 -5.72
N LEU A 47 -1.35 5.75 -4.47
CA LEU A 47 -1.23 4.36 -4.03
C LEU A 47 -2.54 3.61 -4.18
N ALA A 48 -3.65 4.23 -3.82
CA ALA A 48 -4.97 3.60 -3.97
C ALA A 48 -5.26 3.27 -5.44
N THR A 49 -4.93 4.18 -6.34
CA THR A 49 -5.10 3.97 -7.78
C THR A 49 -4.24 2.80 -8.26
N LEU A 50 -2.97 2.77 -7.87
CA LEU A 50 -2.04 1.71 -8.26
C LEU A 50 -2.48 0.35 -7.72
N VAL A 51 -2.90 0.30 -6.46
CA VAL A 51 -3.37 -0.94 -5.83
C VAL A 51 -4.59 -1.47 -6.58
N GLY A 52 -5.53 -0.60 -6.91
CA GLY A 52 -6.70 -0.99 -7.69
C GLY A 52 -6.35 -1.59 -9.04
N GLU A 53 -5.39 -0.98 -9.74
CA GLU A 53 -4.96 -1.45 -11.06
C GLU A 53 -4.15 -2.73 -10.98
N VAL A 54 -3.18 -2.79 -10.06
CA VAL A 54 -2.25 -3.93 -9.96
C VAL A 54 -2.97 -5.19 -9.49
N PHE A 55 -3.85 -5.07 -8.50
CA PHE A 55 -4.55 -6.23 -7.95
C PHE A 55 -5.93 -6.47 -8.55
N GLY A 56 -6.40 -5.56 -9.40
CA GLY A 56 -7.70 -5.69 -10.03
C GLY A 56 -8.86 -5.60 -9.03
N ILE A 57 -8.72 -4.78 -8.01
CA ILE A 57 -9.75 -4.58 -6.99
C ILE A 57 -10.26 -3.14 -7.03
N LYS A 58 -11.44 -2.94 -6.44
CA LYS A 58 -12.02 -1.61 -6.35
C LYS A 58 -11.65 -0.99 -5.00
N VAL A 59 -11.09 0.21 -5.02
CA VAL A 59 -10.71 0.94 -3.82
C VAL A 59 -11.52 2.24 -3.77
N ALA A 60 -12.25 2.44 -2.68
CA ALA A 60 -13.03 3.67 -2.47
C ALA A 60 -12.25 4.65 -1.60
N ASP A 61 -12.60 5.94 -1.70
CA ASP A 61 -11.97 6.97 -0.88
C ASP A 61 -12.11 6.68 0.62
N THR A 62 -13.25 6.11 1.02
CA THR A 62 -13.51 5.73 2.41
C THR A 62 -12.55 4.66 2.91
N ASP A 63 -12.04 3.81 2.03
CA ASP A 63 -11.08 2.77 2.41
C ASP A 63 -9.77 3.38 2.90
N ILE A 64 -9.38 4.51 2.34
CA ILE A 64 -8.19 5.25 2.80
C ILE A 64 -8.46 5.83 4.19
N GLY A 65 -9.60 6.46 4.36
CA GLY A 65 -10.00 7.07 5.63
C GLY A 65 -10.19 6.07 6.76
N ASP A 66 -10.53 4.83 6.43
CA ASP A 66 -10.78 3.78 7.43
C ASP A 66 -9.50 3.15 7.98
N GLY A 67 -8.33 3.60 7.54
CA GLY A 67 -7.07 3.13 8.06
C GLY A 67 -6.47 1.92 7.36
N HIS A 68 -7.05 1.49 6.25
CA HIS A 68 -6.55 0.34 5.49
C HIS A 68 -5.21 0.64 4.80
N PHE A 69 -4.89 1.91 4.62
CA PHE A 69 -3.66 2.35 3.97
C PHE A 69 -2.61 2.88 4.95
N THR A 70 -2.78 2.62 6.25
CA THR A 70 -1.88 3.12 7.28
C THR A 70 -0.47 2.53 7.16
N SER A 71 -0.38 1.25 6.85
CA SER A 71 0.91 0.54 6.70
C SER A 71 0.80 -0.51 5.61
N VAL A 72 1.95 -1.03 5.16
CA VAL A 72 1.98 -2.11 4.18
C VAL A 72 1.25 -3.34 4.71
N ASP A 73 1.43 -3.67 5.99
CA ASP A 73 0.76 -4.84 6.58
C ASP A 73 -0.76 -4.68 6.59
N ARG A 74 -1.25 -3.50 6.95
CA ARG A 74 -2.69 -3.25 6.92
C ARG A 74 -3.25 -3.29 5.51
N LEU A 75 -2.52 -2.70 4.58
CA LEU A 75 -2.94 -2.71 3.18
C LEU A 75 -2.94 -4.13 2.61
N THR A 76 -1.98 -4.95 3.02
CA THR A 76 -1.92 -6.36 2.62
C THR A 76 -3.19 -7.10 3.05
N GLU A 77 -3.63 -6.89 4.29
CA GLU A 77 -4.86 -7.52 4.79
C GLU A 77 -6.09 -7.05 4.01
N PHE A 78 -6.16 -5.77 3.70
CA PHE A 78 -7.24 -5.20 2.92
C PHE A 78 -7.30 -5.82 1.52
N VAL A 79 -6.17 -5.87 0.82
CA VAL A 79 -6.08 -6.44 -0.53
C VAL A 79 -6.43 -7.92 -0.51
N ALA A 80 -5.89 -8.67 0.45
CA ALA A 80 -6.16 -10.09 0.57
C ALA A 80 -7.66 -10.36 0.74
N ALA A 81 -8.33 -9.56 1.56
CA ALA A 81 -9.78 -9.69 1.77
C ALA A 81 -10.57 -9.40 0.49
N ARG A 82 -10.13 -8.45 -0.32
CA ARG A 82 -10.81 -8.09 -1.56
C ARG A 82 -10.57 -9.07 -2.69
N LEU A 83 -9.49 -9.85 -2.63
CA LEU A 83 -9.18 -10.86 -3.64
C LEU A 83 -9.95 -12.17 -3.44
N HIS A 84 -10.61 -12.33 -2.32
CA HIS A 84 -11.40 -13.55 -2.02
C HIS A 84 -12.87 -13.40 -2.36
#